data_3c37287de7783bff1d43dd52d05cf1ec
#
_entry.id   3c37287de7783bff1d43dd52d05cf1ec
#
_cell.length_a   1.000
_cell.length_b   1.000
_cell.length_c   1.000
_cell.angle_alpha   90.00
_cell.angle_beta   90.00
_cell.angle_gamma   90.00
#
_symmetry.space_group_name_H-M   'P 1'
#
loop_
_entity.id
_entity.type
_entity.pdbx_description
1 polymer ?
#
loop_
_entity_poly.entity_id
_entity_poly.type
_entity_poly.pdbx_seq_one_letter_code
_entity_poly.pdbx_strand_id
1 'polypeptide(L)'
;MSQNLLKRLITSIVLLSLFIFINFSHQYIFILSILIIGLIICIEANNLFSKLLTNKNSKKNSSINKLNANFIILNIITFSYIFFIFCNLSYEIHRSESPIFFLYIISICFFTDIGGYIFGKIIGGKKLSKISPNKTIAGAIGSFILSIIPLIISLNFNFLDLEFNLTNIIFCLLISLISQIGDLFISLIKRKAEIKDTGNLLPGHGG
;
A
#
# COMPACT_ATOMS: atom_id res chain seq x y z
N MET A 1 12.89 0.34 -25.87
CA MET A 1 12.11 0.36 -24.63
C MET A 1 10.69 0.79 -24.98
N SER A 2 9.64 0.07 -24.57
CA SER A 2 8.26 0.46 -24.90
C SER A 2 7.94 1.83 -24.26
N GLN A 3 7.22 2.70 -24.98
CA GLN A 3 6.83 4.03 -24.46
C GLN A 3 6.13 3.96 -23.10
N ASN A 4 5.40 2.88 -22.83
CA ASN A 4 4.74 2.64 -21.56
C ASN A 4 5.73 2.37 -20.41
N LEU A 5 6.86 1.71 -20.68
CA LEU A 5 7.87 1.42 -19.68
C LEU A 5 8.64 2.69 -19.30
N LEU A 6 8.95 3.54 -20.30
CA LEU A 6 9.57 4.85 -20.05
C LEU A 6 8.67 5.75 -19.19
N LYS A 7 7.37 5.84 -19.51
CA LYS A 7 6.40 6.61 -18.71
C LYS A 7 6.35 6.13 -17.26
N ARG A 8 6.34 4.81 -17.04
CA ARG A 8 6.34 4.22 -15.68
C ARG A 8 7.61 4.58 -14.92
N LEU A 9 8.77 4.48 -15.56
CA LEU A 9 10.05 4.84 -14.91
C LEU A 9 10.09 6.32 -14.52
N ILE A 10 9.71 7.21 -15.43
CA ILE A 10 9.69 8.65 -15.15
C ILE A 10 8.72 8.96 -14.00
N THR A 11 7.49 8.45 -14.02
CA THR A 11 6.53 8.69 -12.95
C THR A 11 7.01 8.14 -11.61
N SER A 12 7.63 6.97 -11.58
CA SER A 12 8.17 6.40 -10.34
C SER A 12 9.32 7.24 -9.76
N ILE A 13 10.23 7.74 -10.62
CA ILE A 13 11.35 8.59 -10.17
C ILE A 13 10.82 9.93 -9.65
N VAL A 14 9.88 10.56 -10.36
CA VAL A 14 9.28 11.83 -9.92
C VAL A 14 8.55 11.67 -8.59
N LEU A 15 7.75 10.60 -8.43
CA LEU A 15 7.03 10.33 -7.18
C LEU A 15 7.99 10.03 -6.02
N LEU A 16 9.06 9.28 -6.27
CA LEU A 16 10.06 8.98 -5.25
C LEU A 16 10.80 10.25 -4.80
N SER A 17 11.24 11.10 -5.74
CA SER A 17 11.92 12.35 -5.41
C SER A 17 11.00 13.33 -4.66
N LEU A 18 9.74 13.43 -5.08
CA LEU A 18 8.73 14.23 -4.40
C LEU A 18 8.48 13.72 -2.97
N PHE A 19 8.36 12.40 -2.80
CA PHE A 19 8.15 11.78 -1.49
C PHE A 19 9.33 12.05 -0.54
N ILE A 20 10.57 11.89 -1.01
CA ILE A 20 11.76 12.20 -0.21
C ILE A 20 11.78 13.68 0.16
N PHE A 21 11.52 14.58 -0.80
CA PHE A 21 11.46 16.01 -0.55
C PHE A 21 10.43 16.37 0.52
N ILE A 22 9.22 15.85 0.43
CA ILE A 22 8.13 16.06 1.40
C ILE A 22 8.53 15.55 2.79
N ASN A 23 9.15 14.38 2.85
CA ASN A 23 9.52 13.76 4.12
C ASN A 23 10.55 14.56 4.90
N PHE A 24 11.47 15.26 4.22
CA PHE A 24 12.47 16.12 4.85
C PHE A 24 12.06 17.60 4.90
N SER A 25 10.88 17.95 4.42
CA SER A 25 10.37 19.31 4.46
C SER A 25 9.77 19.65 5.82
N HIS A 26 9.33 20.91 5.96
CA HIS A 26 8.70 21.38 7.20
C HIS A 26 7.43 20.55 7.52
N GLN A 27 7.18 20.29 8.81
CA GLN A 27 6.07 19.45 9.28
C GLN A 27 4.68 19.82 8.70
N TYR A 28 4.42 21.11 8.42
CA TYR A 28 3.15 21.52 7.81
C TYR A 28 3.01 21.04 6.35
N ILE A 29 4.10 20.98 5.59
CA ILE A 29 4.11 20.46 4.22
C ILE A 29 3.85 18.96 4.26
N PHE A 30 4.47 18.26 5.22
CA PHE A 30 4.25 16.83 5.43
C PHE A 30 2.78 16.53 5.77
N ILE A 31 2.19 17.25 6.74
CA ILE A 31 0.77 17.11 7.12
C ILE A 31 -0.14 17.35 5.91
N LEU A 32 0.08 18.45 5.19
CA LEU A 32 -0.73 18.79 4.02
C LEU A 32 -0.67 17.69 2.95
N SER A 33 0.53 17.14 2.70
CA SER A 33 0.71 16.08 1.73
C SER A 33 0.00 14.77 2.13
N ILE A 34 0.07 14.38 3.40
CA ILE A 34 -0.65 13.20 3.91
C ILE A 34 -2.16 13.39 3.80
N LEU A 35 -2.67 14.58 4.12
CA LEU A 35 -4.10 14.88 3.96
C LEU A 35 -4.54 14.80 2.49
N ILE A 36 -3.74 15.33 1.57
CA ILE A 36 -4.03 15.23 0.12
C ILE A 36 -4.04 13.75 -0.32
N ILE A 37 -3.05 12.96 0.09
CA ILE A 37 -3.00 11.52 -0.21
C ILE A 37 -4.24 10.82 0.38
N GLY A 38 -4.61 11.13 1.62
CA GLY A 38 -5.81 10.60 2.27
C GLY A 38 -7.09 10.91 1.51
N LEU A 39 -7.25 12.15 1.00
CA LEU A 39 -8.37 12.54 0.18
C LEU A 39 -8.42 11.78 -1.16
N ILE A 40 -7.28 11.60 -1.82
CA ILE A 40 -7.18 10.82 -3.06
C ILE A 40 -7.62 9.37 -2.81
N ILE A 41 -7.14 8.75 -1.74
CA ILE A 41 -7.52 7.38 -1.37
C ILE A 41 -9.03 7.29 -1.10
N CYS A 42 -9.64 8.28 -0.42
CA CYS A 42 -11.07 8.35 -0.19
C CYS A 42 -11.87 8.41 -1.50
N ILE A 43 -11.44 9.22 -2.46
CA ILE A 43 -12.09 9.34 -3.78
C ILE A 43 -12.02 8.01 -4.54
N GLU A 44 -10.83 7.36 -4.57
CA GLU A 44 -10.68 6.07 -5.23
C GLU A 44 -11.50 4.96 -4.55
N ALA A 45 -11.53 4.93 -3.21
CA ALA A 45 -12.34 4.00 -2.45
C ALA A 45 -13.84 4.18 -2.74
N ASN A 46 -14.31 5.43 -2.80
CA ASN A 46 -15.70 5.74 -3.15
C ASN A 46 -16.05 5.21 -4.54
N ASN A 47 -15.20 5.42 -5.53
CA ASN A 47 -15.38 4.88 -6.90
C ASN A 47 -15.37 3.34 -6.92
N LEU A 48 -14.52 2.71 -6.11
CA LEU A 48 -14.45 1.25 -5.99
C LEU A 48 -15.74 0.68 -5.38
N PHE A 49 -16.25 1.30 -4.30
CA PHE A 49 -17.47 0.86 -3.62
C PHE A 49 -18.72 1.07 -4.48
N SER A 50 -18.79 2.16 -5.23
CA SER A 50 -19.91 2.38 -6.17
C SER A 50 -19.99 1.26 -7.21
N LYS A 51 -18.86 0.88 -7.82
CA LYS A 51 -18.79 -0.23 -8.79
C LYS A 51 -19.14 -1.58 -8.15
N LEU A 52 -18.65 -1.84 -6.93
CA LEU A 52 -18.93 -3.08 -6.20
C LEU A 52 -20.42 -3.25 -5.91
N LEU A 53 -21.12 -2.17 -5.58
CA LEU A 53 -22.54 -2.22 -5.25
C LEU A 53 -23.42 -2.26 -6.49
N THR A 54 -23.07 -1.56 -7.57
CA THR A 54 -23.79 -1.64 -8.85
C THR A 54 -23.73 -3.03 -9.46
N ASN A 55 -22.57 -3.69 -9.47
CA ASN A 55 -22.43 -5.08 -9.93
C ASN A 55 -23.23 -6.09 -9.09
N LYS A 56 -23.35 -5.83 -7.79
CA LYS A 56 -24.15 -6.67 -6.91
C LYS A 56 -25.67 -6.55 -7.18
N ASN A 57 -26.10 -5.40 -7.69
CA ASN A 57 -27.51 -5.13 -8.02
C ASN A 57 -27.99 -5.84 -9.27
N SER A 58 -27.15 -5.95 -10.29
CA SER A 58 -27.48 -6.70 -11.51
C SER A 58 -27.72 -8.18 -11.24
N LYS A 59 -27.23 -8.70 -10.09
CA LYS A 59 -27.33 -10.11 -9.71
C LYS A 59 -28.36 -10.44 -8.62
N LYS A 60 -28.96 -9.42 -7.95
CA LYS A 60 -29.96 -9.61 -6.87
C LYS A 60 -30.94 -8.43 -6.81
N ASN A 61 -32.24 -8.70 -6.78
CA ASN A 61 -33.32 -7.73 -6.47
C ASN A 61 -33.25 -7.29 -4.99
N SER A 62 -32.17 -6.60 -4.60
CA SER A 62 -32.07 -6.02 -3.27
C SER A 62 -32.67 -4.63 -3.26
N SER A 63 -33.44 -4.30 -2.20
CA SER A 63 -34.07 -2.99 -2.05
C SER A 63 -33.02 -1.87 -2.16
N ILE A 64 -33.29 -0.84 -2.96
CA ILE A 64 -32.43 0.32 -3.24
C ILE A 64 -31.95 0.98 -1.94
N ASN A 65 -32.83 1.05 -0.92
CA ASN A 65 -32.51 1.65 0.40
C ASN A 65 -31.38 0.92 1.15
N LYS A 66 -31.36 -0.42 1.11
CA LYS A 66 -30.30 -1.21 1.79
C LYS A 66 -28.93 -1.04 1.13
N LEU A 67 -28.91 -0.77 -0.15
CA LEU A 67 -27.69 -0.53 -0.91
C LEU A 67 -27.08 0.83 -0.62
N ASN A 68 -27.94 1.87 -0.56
CA ASN A 68 -27.49 3.21 -0.19
C ASN A 68 -26.92 3.23 1.24
N ALA A 69 -27.53 2.51 2.19
CA ALA A 69 -27.02 2.39 3.55
C ALA A 69 -25.64 1.70 3.59
N ASN A 70 -25.46 0.57 2.89
CA ASN A 70 -24.18 -0.12 2.83
C ASN A 70 -23.07 0.73 2.19
N PHE A 71 -23.41 1.51 1.16
CA PHE A 71 -22.48 2.44 0.52
C PHE A 71 -22.01 3.52 1.48
N ILE A 72 -22.94 4.14 2.20
CA ILE A 72 -22.64 5.18 3.20
C ILE A 72 -21.78 4.61 4.31
N ILE A 73 -22.11 3.43 4.87
CA ILE A 73 -21.35 2.78 5.93
C ILE A 73 -19.92 2.48 5.49
N LEU A 74 -19.70 1.92 4.30
CA LEU A 74 -18.38 1.63 3.77
C LEU A 74 -17.54 2.90 3.62
N ASN A 75 -18.13 3.99 3.11
CA ASN A 75 -17.42 5.26 2.99
C ASN A 75 -17.08 5.87 4.36
N ILE A 76 -17.98 5.82 5.34
CA ILE A 76 -17.73 6.30 6.69
C ILE A 76 -16.58 5.51 7.35
N ILE A 77 -16.59 4.17 7.24
CA ILE A 77 -15.52 3.31 7.79
C ILE A 77 -14.18 3.65 7.13
N THR A 78 -14.15 3.80 5.79
CA THR A 78 -12.91 4.12 5.06
C THR A 78 -12.41 5.51 5.43
N PHE A 79 -13.29 6.51 5.50
CA PHE A 79 -12.94 7.86 5.89
C PHE A 79 -12.36 7.89 7.32
N SER A 80 -13.04 7.23 8.28
CA SER A 80 -12.57 7.13 9.65
C SER A 80 -11.20 6.44 9.73
N TYR A 81 -11.01 5.34 9.01
CA TYR A 81 -9.73 4.63 8.96
C TYR A 81 -8.61 5.53 8.42
N ILE A 82 -8.84 6.22 7.30
CA ILE A 82 -7.82 7.05 6.66
C ILE A 82 -7.46 8.25 7.56
N PHE A 83 -8.44 8.99 8.07
CA PHE A 83 -8.15 10.20 8.85
C PHE A 83 -7.71 9.90 10.28
N PHE A 84 -8.33 8.96 10.99
CA PHE A 84 -7.99 8.68 12.40
C PHE A 84 -6.82 7.71 12.56
N ILE A 85 -6.58 6.80 11.62
CA ILE A 85 -5.48 5.84 11.74
C ILE A 85 -4.33 6.25 10.82
N PHE A 86 -4.55 6.27 9.48
CA PHE A 86 -3.46 6.51 8.54
C PHE A 86 -2.82 7.90 8.70
N CYS A 87 -3.61 8.99 8.68
CA CYS A 87 -3.06 10.34 8.77
C CYS A 87 -2.43 10.62 10.14
N ASN A 88 -3.12 10.26 11.25
CA ASN A 88 -2.56 10.48 12.58
C ASN A 88 -1.33 9.62 12.85
N LEU A 89 -1.37 8.33 12.52
CA LEU A 89 -0.23 7.44 12.75
C LEU A 89 1.00 7.89 11.95
N SER A 90 0.81 8.25 10.67
CA SER A 90 1.90 8.77 9.84
C SER A 90 2.50 10.05 10.41
N TYR A 91 1.65 10.96 10.90
CA TYR A 91 2.10 12.20 11.52
C TYR A 91 2.85 11.94 12.83
N GLU A 92 2.32 11.11 13.71
CA GLU A 92 2.97 10.79 14.98
C GLU A 92 4.32 10.09 14.79
N ILE A 93 4.42 9.14 13.88
CA ILE A 93 5.69 8.47 13.55
C ILE A 93 6.71 9.49 13.03
N HIS A 94 6.29 10.38 12.12
CA HIS A 94 7.19 11.40 11.56
C HIS A 94 7.64 12.43 12.60
N ARG A 95 6.76 12.77 13.56
CA ARG A 95 7.03 13.75 14.61
C ARG A 95 7.86 13.17 15.75
N SER A 96 7.50 11.99 16.26
CA SER A 96 8.08 11.42 17.48
C SER A 96 9.42 10.75 17.24
N GLU A 97 9.55 10.03 16.13
CA GLU A 97 10.73 9.21 15.89
C GLU A 97 11.77 9.93 15.02
N SER A 98 11.43 10.23 13.83
CA SER A 98 12.19 11.05 12.88
C SER A 98 11.69 10.86 11.44
N PRO A 99 11.99 11.77 10.50
CA PRO A 99 11.75 11.54 9.06
C PRO A 99 12.46 10.28 8.55
N ILE A 100 13.63 9.95 9.10
CA ILE A 100 14.40 8.75 8.68
C ILE A 100 13.68 7.46 9.11
N PHE A 101 13.09 7.44 10.31
CA PHE A 101 12.32 6.29 10.78
C PHE A 101 11.04 6.06 9.95
N PHE A 102 10.38 7.15 9.53
CA PHE A 102 9.26 7.05 8.61
C PHE A 102 9.67 6.43 7.26
N LEU A 103 10.81 6.87 6.68
CA LEU A 103 11.38 6.29 5.47
C LEU A 103 11.75 4.82 5.67
N TYR A 104 12.26 4.46 6.83
CA TYR A 104 12.60 3.07 7.19
C TYR A 104 11.35 2.17 7.11
N ILE A 105 10.23 2.56 7.71
CA ILE A 105 8.98 1.79 7.65
C ILE A 105 8.51 1.62 6.19
N ILE A 106 8.52 2.69 5.40
CA ILE A 106 8.09 2.62 4.00
C ILE A 106 9.05 1.77 3.17
N SER A 107 10.35 1.82 3.44
CA SER A 107 11.33 0.97 2.76
C SER A 107 11.08 -0.52 3.03
N ILE A 108 10.65 -0.90 4.24
CA ILE A 108 10.25 -2.29 4.54
C ILE A 108 9.10 -2.74 3.62
N CYS A 109 8.06 -1.91 3.44
CA CYS A 109 6.96 -2.23 2.52
C CYS A 109 7.47 -2.37 1.08
N PHE A 110 8.33 -1.46 0.62
CA PHE A 110 8.91 -1.49 -0.71
C PHE A 110 9.74 -2.76 -0.97
N PHE A 111 10.62 -3.13 -0.04
CA PHE A 111 11.40 -4.36 -0.14
C PHE A 111 10.53 -5.62 -0.03
N THR A 112 9.43 -5.57 0.71
CA THR A 112 8.41 -6.62 0.74
C THR A 112 7.84 -6.88 -0.66
N ASP A 113 7.46 -5.84 -1.38
CA ASP A 113 6.90 -5.95 -2.72
C ASP A 113 7.93 -6.43 -3.74
N ILE A 114 9.16 -5.92 -3.66
CA ILE A 114 10.29 -6.40 -4.49
C ILE A 114 10.54 -7.88 -4.24
N GLY A 115 10.58 -8.32 -2.98
CA GLY A 115 10.77 -9.71 -2.61
C GLY A 115 9.69 -10.61 -3.19
N GLY A 116 8.42 -10.19 -3.04
CA GLY A 116 7.27 -10.88 -3.61
C GLY A 116 7.35 -11.05 -5.13
N TYR A 117 7.79 -10.00 -5.82
CA TYR A 117 7.95 -10.02 -7.27
C TYR A 117 9.13 -10.90 -7.72
N ILE A 118 10.32 -10.69 -7.15
CA ILE A 118 11.55 -11.39 -7.56
C ILE A 118 11.42 -12.90 -7.30
N PHE A 119 11.14 -13.28 -6.07
CA PHE A 119 11.03 -14.69 -5.69
C PHE A 119 9.82 -15.37 -6.33
N GLY A 120 8.71 -14.63 -6.46
CA GLY A 120 7.54 -15.13 -7.17
C GLY A 120 7.78 -15.41 -8.65
N LYS A 121 8.64 -14.62 -9.31
CA LYS A 121 8.98 -14.80 -10.72
C LYS A 121 10.07 -15.83 -10.95
N ILE A 122 11.11 -15.85 -10.10
CA ILE A 122 12.28 -16.76 -10.27
C ILE A 122 11.92 -18.18 -9.85
N ILE A 123 11.33 -18.35 -8.66
CA ILE A 123 11.01 -19.67 -8.11
C ILE A 123 9.64 -20.14 -8.58
N GLY A 124 8.66 -19.22 -8.67
CA GLY A 124 7.30 -19.56 -9.08
C GLY A 124 6.60 -20.51 -8.11
N GLY A 125 6.03 -21.59 -8.63
CA GLY A 125 5.42 -22.66 -7.84
C GLY A 125 3.94 -22.44 -7.51
N LYS A 126 3.49 -22.96 -6.36
CA LYS A 126 2.09 -22.92 -5.95
C LYS A 126 1.60 -21.49 -5.75
N LYS A 127 0.40 -21.20 -6.28
CA LYS A 127 -0.26 -19.91 -6.12
C LYS A 127 -0.67 -19.68 -4.66
N LEU A 128 -0.48 -18.47 -4.16
CA LEU A 128 -0.81 -18.09 -2.78
C LEU A 128 -2.32 -18.09 -2.54
N SER A 129 -3.09 -17.58 -3.50
CA SER A 129 -4.56 -17.54 -3.40
C SER A 129 -5.23 -17.54 -4.78
N LYS A 130 -6.51 -17.97 -4.82
CA LYS A 130 -7.36 -17.84 -6.02
C LYS A 130 -7.71 -16.39 -6.37
N ILE A 131 -7.61 -15.48 -5.40
CA ILE A 131 -7.96 -14.06 -5.51
C ILE A 131 -6.91 -13.30 -6.33
N SER A 132 -5.64 -13.61 -6.10
CA SER A 132 -4.51 -13.01 -6.80
C SER A 132 -3.65 -14.10 -7.45
N PRO A 133 -4.01 -14.53 -8.68
CA PRO A 133 -3.37 -15.68 -9.33
C PRO A 133 -1.89 -15.45 -9.70
N ASN A 134 -1.42 -14.23 -9.63
CA ASN A 134 -0.02 -13.88 -9.90
C ASN A 134 0.87 -14.00 -8.65
N LYS A 135 0.30 -14.08 -7.45
CA LYS A 135 1.06 -14.25 -6.20
C LYS A 135 1.32 -15.72 -5.92
N THR A 136 2.56 -16.03 -5.56
CA THR A 136 3.02 -17.40 -5.23
C THR A 136 3.43 -17.48 -3.76
N ILE A 137 3.45 -18.71 -3.22
CA ILE A 137 3.95 -18.96 -1.86
C ILE A 137 5.44 -18.60 -1.77
N ALA A 138 6.24 -18.93 -2.79
CA ALA A 138 7.64 -18.56 -2.84
C ALA A 138 7.84 -17.05 -2.81
N GLY A 139 6.97 -16.28 -3.51
CA GLY A 139 6.96 -14.83 -3.44
C GLY A 139 6.66 -14.32 -2.03
N ALA A 140 5.68 -14.89 -1.33
CA ALA A 140 5.36 -14.47 0.04
C ALA A 140 6.53 -14.70 1.02
N ILE A 141 7.23 -15.83 0.89
CA ILE A 141 8.45 -16.10 1.66
C ILE A 141 9.56 -15.11 1.29
N GLY A 142 9.76 -14.83 -0.01
CA GLY A 142 10.73 -13.85 -0.49
C GLY A 142 10.44 -12.44 0.00
N SER A 143 9.17 -12.06 0.16
CA SER A 143 8.75 -10.81 0.79
C SER A 143 9.29 -10.68 2.23
N PHE A 144 9.14 -11.73 3.05
CA PHE A 144 9.67 -11.73 4.41
C PHE A 144 11.19 -11.64 4.45
N ILE A 145 11.89 -12.35 3.55
CA ILE A 145 13.35 -12.33 3.51
C ILE A 145 13.85 -10.92 3.16
N LEU A 146 13.32 -10.30 2.11
CA LEU A 146 13.79 -8.98 1.68
C LEU A 146 13.31 -7.85 2.62
N SER A 147 12.26 -8.03 3.40
CA SER A 147 11.80 -7.03 4.38
C SER A 147 12.82 -6.71 5.48
N ILE A 148 13.83 -7.57 5.68
CA ILE A 148 14.92 -7.37 6.65
C ILE A 148 16.05 -6.47 6.09
N ILE A 149 16.13 -6.31 4.77
CA ILE A 149 17.18 -5.50 4.14
C ILE A 149 17.26 -4.07 4.67
N PRO A 150 16.15 -3.32 4.85
CA PRO A 150 16.21 -1.98 5.43
C PRO A 150 16.83 -1.93 6.81
N LEU A 151 16.61 -2.95 7.66
CA LEU A 151 17.28 -3.06 8.96
C LEU A 151 18.79 -3.19 8.78
N ILE A 152 19.25 -4.06 7.88
CA ILE A 152 20.68 -4.25 7.60
C ILE A 152 21.31 -2.95 7.06
N ILE A 153 20.61 -2.23 6.18
CA ILE A 153 21.08 -0.94 5.64
C ILE A 153 21.20 0.08 6.77
N SER A 154 20.16 0.21 7.61
CA SER A 154 20.16 1.15 8.73
C SER A 154 21.32 0.91 9.69
N LEU A 155 21.63 -0.34 9.99
CA LEU A 155 22.75 -0.72 10.85
C LEU A 155 24.12 -0.38 10.23
N ASN A 156 24.31 -0.68 8.95
CA ASN A 156 25.60 -0.44 8.28
C ASN A 156 25.92 1.05 8.13
N PHE A 157 24.90 1.89 7.95
CA PHE A 157 25.07 3.33 7.76
C PHE A 157 24.78 4.18 9.02
N ASN A 158 24.38 3.52 10.13
CA ASN A 158 24.02 4.17 11.38
C ASN A 158 22.98 5.30 11.21
N PHE A 159 21.99 5.07 10.34
CA PHE A 159 20.91 6.04 10.08
C PHE A 159 19.94 6.17 11.24
N LEU A 160 19.78 5.10 11.99
CA LEU A 160 18.91 4.97 13.17
C LEU A 160 19.67 4.18 14.24
N ASP A 161 19.42 4.50 15.51
CA ASP A 161 19.94 3.77 16.65
C ASP A 161 19.18 2.44 16.85
N LEU A 162 19.31 1.56 15.84
CA LEU A 162 18.71 0.24 15.85
C LEU A 162 19.79 -0.81 16.14
N GLU A 163 19.36 -1.95 16.67
CA GLU A 163 20.21 -3.11 16.89
C GLU A 163 19.71 -4.29 16.09
N PHE A 164 20.62 -5.21 15.70
CA PHE A 164 20.25 -6.48 15.11
C PHE A 164 19.79 -7.44 16.20
N ASN A 165 18.56 -7.26 16.65
CA ASN A 165 17.95 -8.08 17.69
C ASN A 165 16.63 -8.69 17.20
N LEU A 166 16.13 -9.67 17.95
CA LEU A 166 14.89 -10.38 17.63
C LEU A 166 13.69 -9.43 17.51
N THR A 167 13.64 -8.40 18.33
CA THR A 167 12.53 -7.42 18.34
C THR A 167 12.45 -6.66 17.02
N ASN A 168 13.58 -6.13 16.52
CA ASN A 168 13.62 -5.38 15.27
C ASN A 168 13.37 -6.28 14.04
N ILE A 169 13.82 -7.55 14.09
CA ILE A 169 13.50 -8.53 13.05
C ILE A 169 11.98 -8.81 13.03
N ILE A 170 11.37 -9.07 14.19
CA ILE A 170 9.92 -9.31 14.30
C ILE A 170 9.16 -8.08 13.81
N PHE A 171 9.61 -6.87 14.11
CA PHE A 171 9.01 -5.63 13.63
C PHE A 171 8.99 -5.56 12.09
N CYS A 172 10.11 -5.85 11.41
CA CYS A 172 10.16 -5.93 9.95
C CYS A 172 9.20 -6.98 9.39
N LEU A 173 9.17 -8.17 9.99
CA LEU A 173 8.30 -9.25 9.55
C LEU A 173 6.81 -8.90 9.73
N LEU A 174 6.44 -8.24 10.83
CA LEU A 174 5.06 -7.80 11.09
C LEU A 174 4.62 -6.74 10.06
N ILE A 175 5.45 -5.75 9.76
CA ILE A 175 5.15 -4.76 8.72
C ILE A 175 4.98 -5.46 7.37
N SER A 176 5.88 -6.38 7.02
CA SER A 176 5.78 -7.17 5.79
C SER A 176 4.49 -7.99 5.71
N LEU A 177 4.10 -8.63 6.82
CA LEU A 177 2.85 -9.39 6.90
C LEU A 177 1.62 -8.50 6.68
N ILE A 178 1.57 -7.35 7.37
CA ILE A 178 0.46 -6.39 7.23
C ILE A 178 0.36 -5.87 5.79
N SER A 179 1.50 -5.52 5.17
CA SER A 179 1.56 -5.08 3.77
C SER A 179 1.01 -6.15 2.82
N GLN A 180 1.43 -7.41 2.97
CA GLN A 180 0.97 -8.53 2.14
C GLN A 180 -0.54 -8.79 2.30
N ILE A 181 -1.06 -8.75 3.54
CA ILE A 181 -2.48 -8.91 3.83
C ILE A 181 -3.28 -7.76 3.22
N GLY A 182 -2.81 -6.51 3.37
CA GLY A 182 -3.44 -5.33 2.80
C GLY A 182 -3.60 -5.42 1.27
N ASP A 183 -2.53 -5.83 0.57
CA ASP A 183 -2.58 -5.99 -0.87
C ASP A 183 -3.51 -7.13 -1.32
N LEU A 184 -3.56 -8.25 -0.59
CA LEU A 184 -4.53 -9.32 -0.84
C LEU A 184 -5.97 -8.85 -0.60
N PHE A 185 -6.20 -8.06 0.43
CA PHE A 185 -7.52 -7.51 0.76
C PHE A 185 -8.04 -6.56 -0.33
N ILE A 186 -7.22 -5.60 -0.77
CA ILE A 186 -7.59 -4.70 -1.87
C ILE A 186 -7.79 -5.49 -3.18
N SER A 187 -6.96 -6.48 -3.45
CA SER A 187 -7.12 -7.36 -4.61
C SER A 187 -8.46 -8.10 -4.57
N LEU A 188 -8.89 -8.58 -3.40
CA LEU A 188 -10.18 -9.24 -3.21
C LEU A 188 -11.34 -8.28 -3.52
N ILE A 189 -11.29 -7.04 -3.02
CA ILE A 189 -12.32 -6.03 -3.27
C ILE A 189 -12.41 -5.71 -4.77
N LYS A 190 -11.25 -5.50 -5.44
CA LYS A 190 -11.19 -5.28 -6.90
C LYS A 190 -11.83 -6.42 -7.70
N ARG A 191 -11.56 -7.67 -7.33
CA ARG A 191 -12.18 -8.83 -8.00
C ARG A 191 -13.69 -8.92 -7.77
N LYS A 192 -14.16 -8.61 -6.55
CA LYS A 192 -15.60 -8.54 -6.26
C LYS A 192 -16.31 -7.41 -7.00
N ALA A 193 -15.61 -6.32 -7.28
CA ALA A 193 -16.09 -5.21 -8.10
C ALA A 193 -15.98 -5.47 -9.62
N GLU A 194 -15.40 -6.62 -10.03
CA GLU A 194 -15.13 -7.00 -11.41
C GLU A 194 -14.25 -6.00 -12.17
N ILE A 195 -13.35 -5.31 -11.43
CA ILE A 195 -12.37 -4.39 -12.00
C ILE A 195 -10.95 -4.88 -11.76
N LYS A 196 -10.02 -4.40 -12.60
CA LYS A 196 -8.58 -4.64 -12.45
C LYS A 196 -7.90 -3.44 -11.81
N ASP A 197 -8.23 -2.25 -12.26
CA ASP A 197 -7.60 -1.00 -11.88
C ASP A 197 -8.62 -0.07 -11.23
N THR A 198 -8.22 0.68 -10.19
CA THR A 198 -9.12 1.54 -9.40
C THR A 198 -9.31 2.92 -10.01
N GLY A 199 -8.28 3.43 -10.69
CA GLY A 199 -8.27 4.78 -11.26
C GLY A 199 -7.27 4.95 -12.39
N ASN A 200 -7.15 6.19 -12.88
CA ASN A 200 -6.20 6.59 -13.93
C ASN A 200 -5.35 7.78 -13.48
N LEU A 201 -5.26 8.05 -12.17
CA LEU A 201 -4.52 9.20 -11.63
C LEU A 201 -3.02 9.13 -11.92
N LEU A 202 -2.45 7.93 -11.82
CA LEU A 202 -1.04 7.70 -12.11
C LEU A 202 -0.87 7.07 -13.49
N PRO A 203 -0.30 7.78 -14.47
CA PRO A 203 -0.10 7.27 -15.82
C PRO A 203 0.72 5.98 -15.82
N GLY A 204 0.13 4.89 -16.31
CA GLY A 204 0.78 3.59 -16.42
C GLY A 204 0.72 2.69 -15.19
N HIS A 205 0.18 3.14 -14.04
CA HIS A 205 0.11 2.35 -12.80
C HIS A 205 -1.30 1.81 -12.46
N GLY A 206 -2.35 2.32 -13.13
CA GLY A 206 -3.71 1.78 -12.96
C GLY A 206 -4.44 2.25 -11.69
N GLY A 207 -4.06 3.43 -11.19
CA GLY A 207 -4.63 4.06 -9.99
C GLY A 207 -3.64 4.11 -8.87
#